data_a4ceb17a2e7ed5f5151cf66930ca838c
#
_entry.id   a4ceb17a2e7ed5f5151cf66930ca838c
#
_cell.length_a   1.000
_cell.length_b   1.000
_cell.length_c   1.000
_cell.angle_alpha   90.00
_cell.angle_beta   90.00
_cell.angle_gamma   90.00
#
_symmetry.space_group_name_H-M   'P 1'
#
loop_
_entity.id
_entity.type
_entity.pdbx_description
1 polymer ?
#
loop_
_entity_poly.entity_id
_entity_poly.type
_entity_poly.pdbx_seq_one_letter_code
_entity_poly.pdbx_strand_id
1 'polypeptide(L)'
;MSWRERTTSPAASHVNMIGHLQKSPVLRRILLLLLLAKGSAQNQPAPAQPPNPKQQVLWEKLEASVGEIDRSLDGVLGIAIKDLTTDQTFFLHADQVFPQASSIKIAVLAELYQQSQLAAEGHSQEAKLMDGYTVQTSDLVPDSDIMLGLTPGVTRLTNRDLATMMVAVSDNSATNVLIDRLGMDKVNALMDSLGLVHTRLRRKMMDLQAAREGRENVSTPREMMSLLEGLYRGKVLNKALTDDFFKVLSTHKGSFIPRDLPPDVESANKPGELEGVRNDSGIVFVPHRPYVICVMTTYLTNERAGEEAISKVSLVAYRMFSRLGRASEYGRVVSPANSTTP
;
A
#
# COMPACT_ATOMS: atom_id res chain seq x y z
N MET A 1 17.00 -60.06 -77.77
CA MET A 1 18.47 -59.91 -77.71
C MET A 1 18.78 -59.17 -76.49
N SER A 2 19.11 -59.86 -75.35
CA SER A 2 20.52 -60.14 -74.91
C SER A 2 21.12 -58.83 -74.38
N TRP A 3 21.56 -58.62 -73.19
CA TRP A 3 22.33 -59.48 -72.28
C TRP A 3 22.23 -59.02 -70.83
N ARG A 4 22.41 -59.94 -69.89
CA ARG A 4 22.66 -59.78 -68.45
C ARG A 4 24.03 -59.19 -68.22
N GLU A 5 24.18 -58.45 -67.13
CA GLU A 5 25.28 -58.77 -66.21
C GLU A 5 25.00 -58.31 -64.78
N ARG A 6 25.31 -59.21 -63.85
CA ARG A 6 25.27 -59.06 -62.38
C ARG A 6 26.61 -58.51 -61.97
N THR A 7 26.63 -57.59 -61.00
CA THR A 7 27.75 -57.45 -60.06
C THR A 7 27.23 -57.30 -58.65
N THR A 8 27.89 -58.02 -57.79
CA THR A 8 27.66 -58.37 -56.44
C THR A 8 27.96 -57.17 -55.49
N SER A 9 27.12 -57.02 -54.52
CA SER A 9 27.32 -56.19 -53.31
C SER A 9 28.39 -56.81 -52.38
N PRO A 10 29.10 -56.00 -51.60
CA PRO A 10 29.47 -56.40 -50.28
C PRO A 10 28.78 -55.54 -49.20
N ALA A 11 28.14 -56.27 -48.28
CA ALA A 11 27.59 -55.76 -47.05
C ALA A 11 28.66 -55.10 -46.16
N ALA A 12 28.50 -53.83 -45.84
CA ALA A 12 29.27 -53.18 -44.78
C ALA A 12 28.41 -53.19 -43.50
N SER A 13 28.89 -53.95 -42.54
CA SER A 13 28.41 -54.04 -41.20
C SER A 13 28.55 -52.68 -40.47
N HIS A 14 27.49 -51.97 -40.29
CA HIS A 14 27.43 -50.88 -39.31
C HIS A 14 27.24 -51.48 -37.92
N VAL A 15 28.39 -51.64 -37.22
CA VAL A 15 28.44 -51.97 -35.79
C VAL A 15 27.72 -50.88 -34.98
N ASN A 16 26.76 -51.31 -34.19
CA ASN A 16 26.03 -50.51 -33.23
C ASN A 16 26.98 -49.88 -32.19
N MET A 17 27.44 -48.68 -32.39
CA MET A 17 28.29 -47.91 -31.46
C MET A 17 27.47 -47.10 -30.43
N ILE A 18 26.16 -47.16 -30.46
CA ILE A 18 25.27 -46.43 -29.56
C ILE A 18 24.96 -47.25 -28.28
N GLY A 19 25.14 -48.55 -28.26
CA GLY A 19 24.80 -49.40 -27.13
C GLY A 19 25.76 -49.39 -25.93
N HIS A 20 26.98 -48.91 -26.08
CA HIS A 20 27.98 -48.94 -24.99
C HIS A 20 28.16 -47.64 -24.19
N LEU A 21 27.63 -46.52 -24.66
CA LEU A 21 27.69 -45.23 -23.96
C LEU A 21 26.65 -45.06 -22.82
N GLN A 22 25.66 -45.96 -22.76
CA GLN A 22 24.58 -45.86 -21.74
C GLN A 22 24.90 -46.53 -20.38
N LYS A 23 26.07 -47.18 -20.21
CA LYS A 23 26.42 -47.93 -19.00
C LYS A 23 27.40 -47.26 -18.06
N SER A 24 27.88 -46.04 -18.38
CA SER A 24 28.79 -45.31 -17.49
C SER A 24 28.00 -44.44 -16.49
N PRO A 25 28.10 -44.69 -15.18
CA PRO A 25 27.41 -43.89 -14.16
C PRO A 25 27.89 -42.42 -14.13
N VAL A 26 29.08 -42.13 -14.66
CA VAL A 26 29.63 -40.77 -14.75
C VAL A 26 28.97 -39.97 -15.86
N LEU A 27 28.74 -40.58 -17.03
CA LEU A 27 28.02 -39.90 -18.13
C LEU A 27 26.53 -39.62 -17.81
N ARG A 28 25.89 -40.54 -17.06
CA ARG A 28 24.51 -40.29 -16.58
C ARG A 28 24.42 -39.13 -15.60
N ARG A 29 25.43 -38.92 -14.74
CA ARG A 29 25.49 -37.74 -13.85
C ARG A 29 25.74 -36.43 -14.60
N ILE A 30 26.57 -36.45 -15.64
CA ILE A 30 26.85 -35.26 -16.46
C ILE A 30 25.61 -34.89 -17.31
N LEU A 31 24.91 -35.88 -17.87
CA LEU A 31 23.67 -35.61 -18.64
C LEU A 31 22.53 -35.14 -17.75
N LEU A 32 22.42 -35.62 -16.51
CA LEU A 32 21.44 -35.17 -15.54
C LEU A 32 21.73 -33.75 -15.02
N LEU A 33 23.03 -33.41 -14.87
CA LEU A 33 23.46 -32.05 -14.51
C LEU A 33 23.23 -31.06 -15.63
N LEU A 34 23.36 -31.44 -16.89
CA LEU A 34 23.06 -30.59 -18.06
C LEU A 34 21.57 -30.41 -18.29
N LEU A 35 20.72 -31.37 -17.90
CA LEU A 35 19.27 -31.24 -17.93
C LEU A 35 18.73 -30.39 -16.78
N LEU A 36 19.36 -30.41 -15.60
CA LEU A 36 19.02 -29.55 -14.49
C LEU A 36 19.47 -28.09 -14.70
N ALA A 37 20.50 -27.86 -15.51
CA ALA A 37 20.95 -26.50 -15.84
C ALA A 37 20.05 -25.77 -16.89
N LYS A 38 19.14 -26.47 -17.56
CA LYS A 38 18.17 -25.86 -18.50
C LYS A 38 16.83 -25.50 -17.87
N GLY A 39 16.62 -25.77 -16.58
CA GLY A 39 15.37 -25.55 -15.84
C GLY A 39 15.27 -24.25 -15.06
N SER A 40 16.28 -23.41 -15.04
CA SER A 40 16.29 -22.11 -14.31
C SER A 40 16.52 -20.95 -15.27
N ALA A 41 15.70 -20.82 -16.30
CA ALA A 41 15.44 -19.50 -16.83
C ALA A 41 14.63 -18.76 -15.76
N GLN A 42 15.32 -18.21 -14.76
CA GLN A 42 14.75 -17.20 -13.87
C GLN A 42 14.14 -16.14 -14.78
N ASN A 43 12.84 -15.91 -14.62
CA ASN A 43 12.19 -14.69 -15.11
C ASN A 43 12.94 -13.52 -14.44
N GLN A 44 14.04 -13.10 -15.02
CA GLN A 44 14.61 -11.79 -14.70
C GLN A 44 13.53 -10.80 -15.15
N PRO A 45 13.05 -9.93 -14.23
CA PRO A 45 12.18 -8.86 -14.63
C PRO A 45 12.89 -8.12 -15.79
N ALA A 46 12.15 -7.86 -16.87
CA ALA A 46 12.67 -7.09 -17.98
C ALA A 46 13.32 -5.81 -17.43
N PRO A 47 14.49 -5.40 -17.92
CA PRO A 47 15.14 -4.19 -17.45
C PRO A 47 14.14 -3.05 -17.54
N ALA A 48 13.95 -2.32 -16.44
CA ALA A 48 13.05 -1.19 -16.38
C ALA A 48 13.37 -0.27 -17.55
N GLN A 49 12.39 -0.02 -18.41
CA GLN A 49 12.58 0.91 -19.54
C GLN A 49 12.96 2.28 -18.95
N PRO A 50 13.95 2.97 -19.54
CA PRO A 50 14.31 4.30 -19.07
C PRO A 50 13.06 5.19 -19.07
N PRO A 51 12.87 6.03 -18.04
CA PRO A 51 11.69 6.87 -17.95
C PRO A 51 11.53 7.71 -19.21
N ASN A 52 10.30 7.78 -19.74
CA ASN A 52 10.01 8.60 -20.91
C ASN A 52 10.38 10.06 -20.60
N PRO A 53 11.28 10.72 -21.38
CA PRO A 53 11.73 12.08 -21.06
C PRO A 53 10.59 13.09 -20.91
N LYS A 54 9.48 12.91 -21.65
CA LYS A 54 8.29 13.78 -21.53
C LYS A 54 7.54 13.55 -20.19
N GLN A 55 7.54 12.34 -19.67
CA GLN A 55 6.97 12.06 -18.37
C GLN A 55 7.85 12.67 -17.26
N GLN A 56 9.16 12.64 -17.42
CA GLN A 56 10.09 13.30 -16.49
C GLN A 56 9.79 14.80 -16.35
N VAL A 57 9.49 15.50 -17.44
CA VAL A 57 9.07 16.92 -17.38
C VAL A 57 7.78 17.11 -16.55
N LEU A 58 6.86 16.13 -16.53
CA LEU A 58 5.65 16.23 -15.71
C LEU A 58 5.99 16.09 -14.22
N TRP A 59 6.95 15.23 -13.87
CA TRP A 59 7.46 15.10 -12.51
C TRP A 59 8.18 16.38 -12.04
N GLU A 60 9.00 16.97 -12.88
CA GLU A 60 9.66 18.26 -12.60
C GLU A 60 8.65 19.39 -12.35
N LYS A 61 7.54 19.41 -13.08
CA LYS A 61 6.43 20.36 -12.86
C LYS A 61 5.70 20.09 -11.54
N LEU A 62 5.49 18.82 -11.18
CA LEU A 62 4.94 18.46 -9.87
C LEU A 62 5.88 18.95 -8.77
N GLU A 63 7.17 18.67 -8.86
CA GLU A 63 8.19 19.12 -7.90
C GLU A 63 8.19 20.64 -7.75
N ALA A 64 8.20 21.39 -8.84
CA ALA A 64 8.15 22.85 -8.83
C ALA A 64 6.88 23.38 -8.12
N SER A 65 5.71 22.82 -8.45
CA SER A 65 4.45 23.24 -7.83
C SER A 65 4.39 22.89 -6.34
N VAL A 66 4.88 21.73 -5.95
CA VAL A 66 4.98 21.33 -4.53
C VAL A 66 5.96 22.24 -3.79
N GLY A 67 7.07 22.59 -4.39
CA GLY A 67 8.05 23.53 -3.81
C GLY A 67 7.47 24.93 -3.58
N GLU A 68 6.51 25.40 -4.40
CA GLU A 68 5.79 26.64 -4.17
C GLU A 68 4.83 26.52 -2.97
N ILE A 69 4.12 25.40 -2.85
CA ILE A 69 3.24 25.14 -1.71
C ILE A 69 4.03 25.10 -0.42
N ASP A 70 5.16 24.37 -0.39
CA ASP A 70 6.05 24.27 0.76
C ASP A 70 6.58 25.64 1.22
N ARG A 71 7.10 26.45 0.30
CA ARG A 71 7.59 27.80 0.62
C ARG A 71 6.51 28.75 1.15
N SER A 72 5.24 28.52 0.80
CA SER A 72 4.11 29.34 1.23
C SER A 72 3.49 28.91 2.56
N LEU A 73 3.83 27.71 3.04
CA LEU A 73 3.27 27.18 4.28
C LEU A 73 4.10 27.68 5.48
N ASP A 74 3.42 28.28 6.46
CA ASP A 74 4.01 28.57 7.76
C ASP A 74 3.92 27.30 8.63
N GLY A 75 4.97 26.47 8.52
CA GLY A 75 5.06 25.14 9.10
C GLY A 75 6.06 24.27 8.36
N VAL A 76 6.07 22.97 8.64
CA VAL A 76 6.92 21.97 7.97
C VAL A 76 6.05 20.99 7.21
N LEU A 77 6.37 20.77 5.93
CA LEU A 77 5.66 19.89 5.02
C LEU A 77 6.53 18.67 4.69
N GLY A 78 6.01 17.48 4.92
CA GLY A 78 6.62 16.21 4.52
C GLY A 78 5.75 15.47 3.50
N ILE A 79 6.34 14.97 2.42
CA ILE A 79 5.60 14.32 1.33
C ILE A 79 6.31 13.07 0.83
N ALA A 80 5.54 12.02 0.57
CA ALA A 80 5.94 10.89 -0.25
C ALA A 80 4.82 10.57 -1.25
N ILE A 81 5.15 10.53 -2.54
CA ILE A 81 4.25 10.15 -3.63
C ILE A 81 4.90 9.03 -4.42
N LYS A 82 4.15 7.97 -4.76
CA LYS A 82 4.62 6.86 -5.58
C LYS A 82 3.61 6.48 -6.64
N ASP A 83 4.06 6.44 -7.89
CA ASP A 83 3.34 5.81 -9.00
C ASP A 83 3.36 4.29 -8.83
N LEU A 84 2.19 3.68 -8.61
CA LEU A 84 2.08 2.23 -8.41
C LEU A 84 2.22 1.43 -9.72
N THR A 85 2.30 2.11 -10.86
CA THR A 85 2.47 1.50 -12.18
C THR A 85 3.94 1.44 -12.61
N THR A 86 4.73 2.49 -12.33
CA THR A 86 6.12 2.61 -12.80
C THR A 86 7.15 2.61 -11.67
N ASP A 87 6.71 2.61 -10.41
CA ASP A 87 7.54 2.73 -9.21
C ASP A 87 8.28 4.08 -9.07
N GLN A 88 8.01 5.05 -9.94
CA GLN A 88 8.59 6.39 -9.82
C GLN A 88 8.06 7.09 -8.56
N THR A 89 8.95 7.81 -7.88
CA THR A 89 8.66 8.45 -6.58
C THR A 89 9.02 9.92 -6.58
N PHE A 90 8.30 10.69 -5.76
CA PHE A 90 8.66 12.04 -5.35
C PHE A 90 8.72 12.11 -3.82
N PHE A 91 9.72 12.78 -3.29
CA PHE A 91 9.95 12.94 -1.86
C PHE A 91 10.30 14.37 -1.50
N LEU A 92 9.65 14.88 -0.45
CA LEU A 92 10.02 16.12 0.23
C LEU A 92 10.02 15.84 1.73
N HIS A 93 11.13 16.06 2.43
CA HIS A 93 11.30 15.76 3.86
C HIS A 93 10.74 14.38 4.28
N ALA A 94 10.78 13.40 3.35
CA ALA A 94 10.05 12.14 3.47
C ALA A 94 10.55 11.21 4.57
N ASP A 95 11.77 11.41 5.06
CA ASP A 95 12.41 10.65 6.14
C ASP A 95 12.34 11.34 7.50
N GLN A 96 11.76 12.53 7.58
CA GLN A 96 11.52 13.23 8.83
C GLN A 96 10.34 12.59 9.57
N VAL A 97 10.46 12.50 10.89
CA VAL A 97 9.42 11.93 11.76
C VAL A 97 8.37 12.99 12.07
N PHE A 98 7.11 12.68 11.79
CA PHE A 98 5.96 13.54 12.05
C PHE A 98 5.01 12.89 13.07
N PRO A 99 4.35 13.69 13.94
CA PRO A 99 3.21 13.23 14.73
C PRO A 99 2.09 12.76 13.77
N GLN A 100 1.56 11.56 13.99
CA GLN A 100 0.60 10.96 13.05
C GLN A 100 -0.84 11.34 13.32
N ALA A 101 -1.17 11.82 14.51
CA ALA A 101 -2.55 12.00 14.88
C ALA A 101 -3.37 10.74 14.55
N SER A 102 -4.55 10.90 13.95
CA SER A 102 -5.40 9.76 13.55
C SER A 102 -4.93 9.01 12.31
N SER A 103 -3.92 9.47 11.56
CA SER A 103 -3.37 8.70 10.43
C SER A 103 -2.69 7.40 10.87
N ILE A 104 -2.23 7.31 12.14
CA ILE A 104 -1.69 6.05 12.72
C ILE A 104 -2.72 4.90 12.72
N LYS A 105 -4.02 5.21 12.62
CA LYS A 105 -5.10 4.22 12.56
C LYS A 105 -4.99 3.30 11.34
N ILE A 106 -4.23 3.70 10.29
CA ILE A 106 -3.88 2.81 9.18
C ILE A 106 -3.05 1.62 9.68
N ALA A 107 -2.09 1.83 10.58
CA ALA A 107 -1.28 0.75 11.15
C ALA A 107 -2.12 -0.17 12.06
N VAL A 108 -3.04 0.39 12.85
CA VAL A 108 -3.98 -0.39 13.67
C VAL A 108 -4.90 -1.24 12.79
N LEU A 109 -5.40 -0.67 11.69
CA LEU A 109 -6.21 -1.39 10.72
C LEU A 109 -5.41 -2.53 10.06
N ALA A 110 -4.16 -2.27 9.65
CA ALA A 110 -3.30 -3.27 9.05
C ALA A 110 -3.06 -4.47 9.98
N GLU A 111 -2.82 -4.22 11.28
CA GLU A 111 -2.64 -5.26 12.27
C GLU A 111 -3.92 -6.08 12.49
N LEU A 112 -5.10 -5.46 12.53
CA LEU A 112 -6.36 -6.18 12.63
C LEU A 112 -6.54 -7.17 11.48
N TYR A 113 -6.25 -6.75 10.25
CA TYR A 113 -6.36 -7.59 9.08
C TYR A 113 -5.28 -8.69 9.05
N GLN A 114 -4.07 -8.37 9.50
CA GLN A 114 -2.98 -9.35 9.65
C GLN A 114 -3.35 -10.45 10.66
N GLN A 115 -3.85 -10.08 11.84
CA GLN A 115 -4.31 -11.06 12.82
C GLN A 115 -5.46 -11.92 12.28
N SER A 116 -6.40 -11.31 11.56
CA SER A 116 -7.51 -12.06 10.94
C SER A 116 -7.01 -13.06 9.90
N GLN A 117 -5.96 -12.73 9.14
CA GLN A 117 -5.31 -13.65 8.22
C GLN A 117 -4.66 -14.81 8.98
N LEU A 118 -3.84 -14.52 9.98
CA LEU A 118 -3.18 -15.53 10.81
C LEU A 118 -4.20 -16.44 11.50
N ALA A 119 -5.31 -15.89 12.00
CA ALA A 119 -6.39 -16.68 12.59
C ALA A 119 -7.01 -17.66 11.59
N ALA A 120 -7.17 -17.25 10.32
CA ALA A 120 -7.66 -18.12 9.25
C ALA A 120 -6.65 -19.21 8.86
N GLU A 121 -5.36 -18.95 9.07
CA GLU A 121 -4.26 -19.90 8.85
C GLU A 121 -4.03 -20.86 10.05
N GLY A 122 -4.83 -20.74 11.12
CA GLY A 122 -4.83 -21.65 12.26
C GLY A 122 -4.25 -21.09 13.56
N HIS A 123 -3.85 -19.81 13.61
CA HIS A 123 -3.40 -19.14 14.81
C HIS A 123 -4.59 -18.68 15.68
N SER A 124 -5.12 -19.60 16.49
CA SER A 124 -6.42 -19.42 17.20
C SER A 124 -6.47 -18.29 18.22
N GLN A 125 -5.32 -17.77 18.66
CA GLN A 125 -5.24 -16.68 19.65
C GLN A 125 -5.32 -15.29 19.01
N GLU A 126 -5.30 -15.19 17.69
CA GLU A 126 -5.33 -13.92 16.98
C GLU A 126 -6.77 -13.41 16.80
N ALA A 127 -6.95 -12.08 16.80
CA ALA A 127 -8.24 -11.44 16.66
C ALA A 127 -8.79 -11.63 15.23
N LYS A 128 -10.11 -11.87 15.14
CA LYS A 128 -10.80 -12.01 13.85
C LYS A 128 -11.69 -10.79 13.59
N LEU A 129 -11.88 -10.45 12.34
CA LEU A 129 -12.78 -9.35 11.93
C LEU A 129 -14.20 -9.50 12.53
N MET A 130 -14.71 -10.73 12.61
CA MET A 130 -16.06 -11.02 13.07
C MET A 130 -16.17 -11.33 14.55
N ASP A 131 -15.10 -11.22 15.32
CA ASP A 131 -15.15 -11.42 16.77
C ASP A 131 -15.96 -10.31 17.44
N GLY A 132 -16.98 -10.72 18.19
CA GLY A 132 -17.88 -9.81 18.88
C GLY A 132 -17.23 -9.17 20.11
N TYR A 133 -17.64 -7.95 20.39
CA TYR A 133 -17.27 -7.16 21.56
C TYR A 133 -18.51 -6.48 22.13
N THR A 134 -18.71 -6.52 23.43
CA THR A 134 -19.77 -5.75 24.11
C THR A 134 -19.16 -4.47 24.66
N VAL A 135 -19.67 -3.32 24.21
CA VAL A 135 -19.19 -1.99 24.63
C VAL A 135 -19.25 -1.86 26.16
N GLN A 136 -18.15 -1.36 26.74
CA GLN A 136 -18.07 -1.09 28.19
C GLN A 136 -18.07 0.42 28.45
N THR A 137 -18.48 0.83 29.64
CA THR A 137 -18.42 2.25 30.04
C THR A 137 -16.99 2.80 30.01
N SER A 138 -16.01 1.96 30.36
CA SER A 138 -14.58 2.29 30.34
C SER A 138 -14.00 2.54 28.93
N ASP A 139 -14.68 2.12 27.87
CA ASP A 139 -14.21 2.33 26.50
C ASP A 139 -14.44 3.76 26.00
N LEU A 140 -15.41 4.44 26.62
CA LEU A 140 -15.92 5.71 26.13
C LEU A 140 -14.93 6.83 26.46
N VAL A 141 -14.33 7.40 25.41
CA VAL A 141 -13.42 8.56 25.50
C VAL A 141 -13.94 9.71 24.64
N PRO A 142 -13.54 10.96 24.92
CA PRO A 142 -13.92 12.12 24.11
C PRO A 142 -13.58 11.96 22.61
N ASP A 143 -14.20 12.76 21.76
CA ASP A 143 -14.04 12.77 20.31
C ASP A 143 -14.31 11.38 19.69
N SER A 144 -15.43 10.78 20.09
CA SER A 144 -15.93 9.50 19.63
C SER A 144 -17.38 9.65 19.16
N ASP A 145 -17.56 10.06 17.90
CA ASP A 145 -18.86 10.50 17.38
C ASP A 145 -19.96 9.43 17.43
N ILE A 146 -19.61 8.16 17.31
CA ILE A 146 -20.57 7.06 17.33
C ILE A 146 -20.58 6.34 18.66
N MET A 147 -19.40 5.94 19.16
CA MET A 147 -19.31 5.11 20.35
C MET A 147 -19.92 5.75 21.61
N LEU A 148 -19.81 7.09 21.76
CA LEU A 148 -20.42 7.82 22.88
C LEU A 148 -21.95 7.74 22.91
N GLY A 149 -22.59 7.50 21.76
CA GLY A 149 -24.04 7.33 21.66
C GLY A 149 -24.53 5.89 21.89
N LEU A 150 -23.63 4.92 22.07
CA LEU A 150 -24.00 3.52 22.26
C LEU A 150 -24.27 3.19 23.73
N THR A 151 -25.05 2.14 24.00
CA THR A 151 -25.41 1.71 25.34
C THR A 151 -24.41 0.67 25.85
N PRO A 152 -23.55 1.02 26.86
CA PRO A 152 -22.61 0.06 27.45
C PRO A 152 -23.34 -1.13 28.11
N GLY A 153 -22.71 -2.30 28.08
CA GLY A 153 -23.25 -3.55 28.59
C GLY A 153 -24.32 -4.20 27.70
N VAL A 154 -24.84 -3.47 26.69
CA VAL A 154 -25.94 -3.91 25.81
C VAL A 154 -25.49 -3.98 24.33
N THR A 155 -24.87 -2.90 23.86
CA THR A 155 -24.45 -2.82 22.45
C THR A 155 -23.31 -3.80 22.17
N ARG A 156 -23.48 -4.61 21.14
CA ARG A 156 -22.48 -5.56 20.69
C ARG A 156 -22.04 -5.23 19.25
N LEU A 157 -20.74 -5.16 19.03
CA LEU A 157 -20.09 -4.81 17.77
C LEU A 157 -19.08 -5.90 17.41
N THR A 158 -18.78 -6.04 16.12
CA THR A 158 -17.65 -6.83 15.66
C THR A 158 -16.38 -5.97 15.60
N ASN A 159 -15.19 -6.58 15.53
CA ASN A 159 -13.94 -5.85 15.25
C ASN A 159 -14.02 -5.08 13.94
N ARG A 160 -14.75 -5.61 12.94
CA ARG A 160 -14.95 -4.93 11.66
C ARG A 160 -15.85 -3.69 11.78
N ASP A 161 -16.88 -3.73 12.64
CA ASP A 161 -17.70 -2.55 12.93
C ASP A 161 -16.87 -1.46 13.60
N LEU A 162 -16.06 -1.83 14.60
CA LEU A 162 -15.13 -0.93 15.28
C LEU A 162 -14.12 -0.32 14.28
N ALA A 163 -13.57 -1.14 13.38
CA ALA A 163 -12.65 -0.67 12.32
C ALA A 163 -13.34 0.31 11.37
N THR A 164 -14.61 0.08 11.04
CA THR A 164 -15.38 0.99 10.19
C THR A 164 -15.59 2.34 10.87
N MET A 165 -15.96 2.36 12.18
CA MET A 165 -16.07 3.59 12.96
C MET A 165 -14.73 4.32 13.10
N MET A 166 -13.65 3.57 13.37
CA MET A 166 -12.28 4.09 13.44
C MET A 166 -11.86 4.82 12.16
N VAL A 167 -12.24 4.28 11.00
CA VAL A 167 -11.87 4.86 9.69
C VAL A 167 -12.83 5.96 9.27
N ALA A 168 -14.15 5.72 9.32
CA ALA A 168 -15.16 6.61 8.76
C ALA A 168 -15.28 7.94 9.50
N VAL A 169 -15.35 7.90 10.83
CA VAL A 169 -15.53 9.09 11.69
C VAL A 169 -14.36 9.28 12.65
N SER A 170 -13.29 8.53 12.47
CA SER A 170 -12.11 8.62 13.34
C SER A 170 -12.38 8.33 14.82
N ASP A 171 -13.41 7.53 15.15
CA ASP A 171 -13.87 7.27 16.50
C ASP A 171 -12.73 6.75 17.42
N ASN A 172 -12.46 7.51 18.49
CA ASN A 172 -11.33 7.22 19.38
C ASN A 172 -11.62 6.08 20.34
N SER A 173 -12.86 5.92 20.78
CA SER A 173 -13.28 4.79 21.62
C SER A 173 -13.17 3.48 20.85
N ALA A 174 -13.69 3.42 19.61
CA ALA A 174 -13.55 2.26 18.74
C ALA A 174 -12.07 1.92 18.47
N THR A 175 -11.23 2.94 18.27
CA THR A 175 -9.79 2.77 18.09
C THR A 175 -9.13 2.16 19.31
N ASN A 176 -9.43 2.68 20.51
CA ASN A 176 -8.84 2.19 21.76
C ASN A 176 -9.25 0.76 22.08
N VAL A 177 -10.52 0.40 21.84
CA VAL A 177 -10.97 -1.00 21.93
C VAL A 177 -10.18 -1.90 21.00
N LEU A 178 -9.96 -1.50 19.76
CA LEU A 178 -9.13 -2.28 18.82
C LEU A 178 -7.69 -2.39 19.30
N ILE A 179 -7.07 -1.30 19.78
CA ILE A 179 -5.70 -1.34 20.31
C ILE A 179 -5.60 -2.32 21.48
N ASP A 180 -6.58 -2.35 22.39
CA ASP A 180 -6.60 -3.28 23.52
C ASP A 180 -6.76 -4.74 23.09
N ARG A 181 -7.57 -4.99 22.07
CA ARG A 181 -7.84 -6.34 21.55
C ARG A 181 -6.68 -6.89 20.72
N LEU A 182 -6.01 -6.03 19.98
CA LEU A 182 -4.89 -6.40 19.11
C LEU A 182 -3.56 -6.48 19.87
N GLY A 183 -3.37 -5.59 20.82
CA GLY A 183 -2.10 -5.33 21.49
C GLY A 183 -1.25 -4.29 20.75
N MET A 184 -0.88 -3.22 21.46
CA MET A 184 -0.02 -2.15 20.92
C MET A 184 1.32 -2.68 20.42
N ASP A 185 1.90 -3.63 21.15
CA ASP A 185 3.19 -4.25 20.80
C ASP A 185 3.10 -5.03 19.48
N LYS A 186 1.97 -5.68 19.19
CA LYS A 186 1.76 -6.38 17.93
C LYS A 186 1.64 -5.43 16.75
N VAL A 187 0.94 -4.28 16.93
CA VAL A 187 0.93 -3.22 15.90
C VAL A 187 2.36 -2.78 15.57
N ASN A 188 3.18 -2.52 16.60
CA ASN A 188 4.58 -2.13 16.40
C ASN A 188 5.43 -3.26 15.82
N ALA A 189 5.22 -4.52 16.23
CA ALA A 189 5.91 -5.68 15.68
C ALA A 189 5.61 -5.89 14.19
N LEU A 190 4.37 -5.64 13.75
CA LEU A 190 4.05 -5.64 12.31
C LEU A 190 4.85 -4.56 11.58
N MET A 191 4.91 -3.33 12.12
CA MET A 191 5.72 -2.26 11.51
C MET A 191 7.20 -2.65 11.43
N ASP A 192 7.76 -3.23 12.49
CA ASP A 192 9.15 -3.74 12.49
C ASP A 192 9.39 -4.82 11.43
N SER A 193 8.45 -5.76 11.28
CA SER A 193 8.54 -6.83 10.28
C SER A 193 8.55 -6.33 8.84
N LEU A 194 7.97 -5.14 8.61
CA LEU A 194 7.95 -4.45 7.32
C LEU A 194 9.12 -3.46 7.14
N GLY A 195 10.01 -3.36 8.13
CA GLY A 195 11.15 -2.42 8.12
C GLY A 195 10.76 -0.96 8.38
N LEU A 196 9.58 -0.70 8.95
CA LEU A 196 9.03 0.63 9.21
C LEU A 196 9.39 1.08 10.64
N VAL A 197 10.66 1.34 10.86
CA VAL A 197 11.25 1.54 12.20
C VAL A 197 10.86 2.87 12.89
N HIS A 198 10.35 3.84 12.14
CA HIS A 198 9.89 5.13 12.68
C HIS A 198 8.37 5.19 12.84
N THR A 199 7.62 4.22 12.28
CA THR A 199 6.17 4.14 12.45
C THR A 199 5.86 3.45 13.77
N ARG A 200 5.35 4.22 14.75
CA ARG A 200 5.17 3.74 16.13
C ARG A 200 3.83 4.18 16.71
N LEU A 201 3.07 3.21 17.19
CA LEU A 201 1.95 3.42 18.07
C LEU A 201 2.49 3.44 19.53
N ARG A 202 2.46 4.60 20.20
CA ARG A 202 3.08 4.82 21.51
C ARG A 202 2.10 5.15 22.60
N ARG A 203 0.88 5.52 22.23
CA ARG A 203 -0.20 5.88 23.17
C ARG A 203 -1.57 5.57 22.57
N LYS A 204 -2.54 5.38 23.42
CA LYS A 204 -3.95 5.34 23.04
C LYS A 204 -4.44 6.71 22.57
N MET A 205 -5.58 6.72 21.93
CA MET A 205 -6.27 7.95 21.58
C MET A 205 -6.74 8.62 22.89
N MET A 206 -6.68 9.95 22.91
CA MET A 206 -7.03 10.80 24.08
C MET A 206 -6.18 10.59 25.34
N ASP A 207 -5.07 9.86 25.28
CA ASP A 207 -4.07 9.83 26.37
C ASP A 207 -3.21 11.09 26.29
N LEU A 208 -3.77 12.18 26.83
CA LEU A 208 -3.12 13.50 26.84
C LEU A 208 -1.91 13.55 27.78
N GLN A 209 -1.86 12.68 28.81
CA GLN A 209 -0.69 12.61 29.68
C GLN A 209 0.51 12.06 28.93
N ALA A 210 0.34 10.93 28.24
CA ALA A 210 1.39 10.37 27.42
C ALA A 210 1.89 11.36 26.35
N ALA A 211 0.98 12.13 25.73
CA ALA A 211 1.34 13.17 24.77
C ALA A 211 2.22 14.26 25.40
N ARG A 212 1.86 14.76 26.60
CA ARG A 212 2.68 15.76 27.32
C ARG A 212 4.05 15.23 27.71
N GLU A 213 4.20 13.94 27.88
CA GLU A 213 5.47 13.27 28.17
C GLU A 213 6.26 12.93 26.90
N GLY A 214 5.81 13.40 25.73
CA GLY A 214 6.48 13.20 24.43
C GLY A 214 6.26 11.82 23.81
N ARG A 215 5.33 11.02 24.33
CA ARG A 215 4.95 9.72 23.76
C ARG A 215 3.91 9.93 22.68
N GLU A 216 4.29 10.49 21.52
CA GLU A 216 3.42 10.66 20.37
C GLU A 216 3.42 9.43 19.45
N ASN A 217 2.28 9.18 18.81
CA ASN A 217 2.16 8.26 17.69
C ASN A 217 2.81 8.91 16.47
N VAL A 218 3.80 8.27 15.87
CA VAL A 218 4.67 8.87 14.88
C VAL A 218 4.86 7.99 13.64
N SER A 219 5.20 8.60 12.53
CA SER A 219 5.69 7.94 11.31
C SER A 219 6.48 8.94 10.45
N THR A 220 7.03 8.46 9.34
CA THR A 220 7.55 9.29 8.26
C THR A 220 6.66 9.18 7.02
N PRO A 221 6.62 10.19 6.13
CA PRO A 221 5.90 10.07 4.86
C PRO A 221 6.32 8.84 4.04
N ARG A 222 7.62 8.53 4.00
CA ARG A 222 8.16 7.36 3.29
C ARG A 222 7.66 6.04 3.87
N GLU A 223 7.67 5.89 5.18
CA GLU A 223 7.23 4.64 5.81
C GLU A 223 5.73 4.42 5.65
N MET A 224 4.91 5.46 5.80
CA MET A 224 3.47 5.36 5.56
C MET A 224 3.17 5.02 4.08
N MET A 225 3.93 5.61 3.13
CA MET A 225 3.85 5.24 1.71
C MET A 225 4.22 3.76 1.51
N SER A 226 5.28 3.27 2.16
CA SER A 226 5.72 1.87 2.04
C SER A 226 4.70 0.90 2.62
N LEU A 227 4.05 1.24 3.74
CA LEU A 227 2.96 0.46 4.32
C LEU A 227 1.78 0.32 3.33
N LEU A 228 1.31 1.45 2.81
CA LEU A 228 0.19 1.48 1.86
C LEU A 228 0.52 0.75 0.56
N GLU A 229 1.72 0.92 0.02
CA GLU A 229 2.19 0.17 -1.15
C GLU A 229 2.24 -1.34 -0.86
N GLY A 230 2.81 -1.74 0.28
CA GLY A 230 2.90 -3.15 0.69
C GLY A 230 1.53 -3.82 0.79
N LEU A 231 0.56 -3.13 1.38
CA LEU A 231 -0.85 -3.55 1.43
C LEU A 231 -1.46 -3.64 0.04
N TYR A 232 -1.32 -2.61 -0.78
CA TYR A 232 -1.88 -2.58 -2.14
C TYR A 232 -1.34 -3.70 -3.04
N ARG A 233 -0.05 -4.01 -2.92
CA ARG A 233 0.60 -5.07 -3.71
C ARG A 233 0.39 -6.48 -3.15
N GLY A 234 -0.41 -6.64 -2.10
CA GLY A 234 -0.65 -7.94 -1.46
C GLY A 234 0.59 -8.56 -0.79
N LYS A 235 1.56 -7.73 -0.38
CA LYS A 235 2.76 -8.20 0.32
C LYS A 235 2.52 -8.44 1.82
N VAL A 236 1.45 -7.87 2.36
CA VAL A 236 1.09 -7.96 3.78
C VAL A 236 -0.12 -8.89 3.96
N LEU A 237 -1.13 -8.76 3.11
CA LEU A 237 -2.40 -9.46 3.19
C LEU A 237 -2.66 -10.25 1.91
N ASN A 238 -3.43 -11.33 2.00
CA ASN A 238 -3.96 -12.01 0.81
C ASN A 238 -4.97 -11.10 0.07
N LYS A 239 -5.29 -11.46 -1.18
CA LYS A 239 -6.12 -10.61 -2.03
C LYS A 239 -7.49 -10.27 -1.42
N ALA A 240 -8.18 -11.24 -0.83
CA ALA A 240 -9.53 -11.01 -0.29
C ALA A 240 -9.50 -10.01 0.88
N LEU A 241 -8.52 -10.13 1.77
CA LEU A 241 -8.34 -9.22 2.89
C LEU A 241 -7.79 -7.86 2.44
N THR A 242 -6.94 -7.82 1.42
CA THR A 242 -6.48 -6.56 0.79
C THR A 242 -7.67 -5.79 0.22
N ASP A 243 -8.53 -6.45 -0.53
CA ASP A 243 -9.71 -5.82 -1.14
C ASP A 243 -10.67 -5.26 -0.06
N ASP A 244 -10.92 -6.03 1.01
CA ASP A 244 -11.78 -5.57 2.11
C ASP A 244 -11.11 -4.46 2.95
N PHE A 245 -9.79 -4.52 3.17
CA PHE A 245 -9.01 -3.46 3.82
C PHE A 245 -9.19 -2.12 3.10
N PHE A 246 -8.97 -2.10 1.79
CA PHE A 246 -9.13 -0.88 1.01
C PHE A 246 -10.59 -0.44 0.91
N LYS A 247 -11.55 -1.36 0.88
CA LYS A 247 -12.99 -1.04 0.96
C LYS A 247 -13.32 -0.31 2.28
N VAL A 248 -12.77 -0.75 3.41
CA VAL A 248 -12.95 -0.03 4.70
C VAL A 248 -12.24 1.31 4.64
N LEU A 249 -11.00 1.36 4.13
CA LEU A 249 -10.23 2.60 4.06
C LEU A 249 -10.81 3.62 3.08
N SER A 250 -11.56 3.19 2.05
CA SER A 250 -12.29 4.05 1.09
C SER A 250 -13.62 4.57 1.64
N THR A 251 -14.06 4.18 2.84
CA THR A 251 -15.30 4.70 3.41
C THR A 251 -15.31 6.23 3.39
N HIS A 252 -16.41 6.82 2.87
CA HIS A 252 -16.53 8.28 2.75
C HIS A 252 -16.35 8.97 4.10
N LYS A 253 -15.55 10.02 4.11
CA LYS A 253 -15.21 10.80 5.29
C LYS A 253 -14.75 12.20 4.92
N GLY A 254 -14.83 13.14 5.86
CA GLY A 254 -14.13 14.43 5.73
C GLY A 254 -12.61 14.17 5.71
N SER A 255 -11.94 14.51 4.62
CA SER A 255 -10.50 14.34 4.49
C SER A 255 -9.90 15.28 3.46
N PHE A 256 -8.59 15.46 3.47
CA PHE A 256 -7.94 16.52 2.72
C PHE A 256 -7.49 16.08 1.32
N ILE A 257 -7.09 14.81 1.15
CA ILE A 257 -6.67 14.27 -0.15
C ILE A 257 -7.79 14.37 -1.20
N PRO A 258 -9.03 13.89 -0.97
CA PRO A 258 -10.09 13.94 -1.98
C PRO A 258 -10.78 15.30 -2.10
N ARG A 259 -10.54 16.25 -1.20
CA ARG A 259 -11.35 17.48 -1.04
C ARG A 259 -11.53 18.27 -2.34
N ASP A 260 -10.45 18.44 -3.11
CA ASP A 260 -10.44 19.23 -4.34
C ASP A 260 -10.35 18.34 -5.61
N LEU A 261 -10.48 17.03 -5.47
CA LEU A 261 -10.51 16.09 -6.58
C LEU A 261 -11.92 16.01 -7.19
N PRO A 262 -12.06 15.59 -8.46
CA PRO A 262 -13.36 15.28 -9.03
C PRO A 262 -14.11 14.23 -8.17
N PRO A 263 -15.45 14.35 -8.03
CA PRO A 263 -16.22 13.52 -7.10
C PRO A 263 -16.29 12.03 -7.48
N ASP A 264 -15.94 11.70 -8.71
CA ASP A 264 -15.86 10.32 -9.24
C ASP A 264 -14.49 9.67 -9.01
N VAL A 265 -13.53 10.38 -8.43
CA VAL A 265 -12.21 9.85 -8.12
C VAL A 265 -12.23 9.17 -6.75
N GLU A 266 -12.07 7.86 -6.76
CA GLU A 266 -11.99 7.07 -5.53
C GLU A 266 -10.65 7.25 -4.83
N SER A 267 -10.69 7.36 -3.50
CA SER A 267 -9.50 7.33 -2.64
C SER A 267 -9.71 6.46 -1.42
N ALA A 268 -8.67 5.78 -1.00
CA ALA A 268 -8.59 5.05 0.26
C ALA A 268 -7.56 5.74 1.14
N ASN A 269 -8.02 6.55 2.10
CA ASN A 269 -7.12 7.41 2.89
C ASN A 269 -7.58 7.56 4.33
N LYS A 270 -6.70 8.06 5.18
CA LYS A 270 -7.02 8.40 6.57
C LYS A 270 -6.37 9.72 6.97
N PRO A 271 -7.18 10.76 7.23
CA PRO A 271 -6.67 12.02 7.76
C PRO A 271 -6.28 11.90 9.24
N GLY A 272 -5.45 12.83 9.68
CA GLY A 272 -5.05 12.99 11.06
C GLY A 272 -4.95 14.46 11.45
N GLU A 273 -5.51 14.81 12.61
CA GLU A 273 -5.64 16.16 13.09
C GLU A 273 -5.24 16.24 14.57
N LEU A 274 -4.31 17.16 14.88
CA LEU A 274 -3.96 17.62 16.22
C LEU A 274 -3.69 19.13 16.15
N GLU A 275 -3.55 19.77 17.30
CA GLU A 275 -3.10 21.15 17.36
C GLU A 275 -1.73 21.30 16.65
N GLY A 276 -1.65 22.22 15.70
CA GLY A 276 -0.45 22.45 14.89
C GLY A 276 -0.06 21.33 13.91
N VAL A 277 -0.94 20.32 13.69
CA VAL A 277 -0.68 19.14 12.84
C VAL A 277 -1.88 18.83 11.95
N ARG A 278 -1.64 18.64 10.66
CA ARG A 278 -2.59 18.08 9.68
C ARG A 278 -1.88 17.07 8.81
N ASN A 279 -2.45 15.89 8.68
CA ASN A 279 -1.91 14.80 7.87
C ASN A 279 -3.02 14.16 7.03
N ASP A 280 -2.66 13.61 5.89
CA ASP A 280 -3.50 12.65 5.19
C ASP A 280 -2.63 11.68 4.38
N SER A 281 -2.94 10.40 4.45
CA SER A 281 -2.18 9.36 3.78
C SER A 281 -3.11 8.34 3.16
N GLY A 282 -2.85 7.96 1.91
CA GLY A 282 -3.71 7.03 1.20
C GLY A 282 -3.28 6.69 -0.22
N ILE A 283 -4.19 6.04 -0.92
CA ILE A 283 -4.09 5.72 -2.35
C ILE A 283 -5.22 6.44 -3.08
N VAL A 284 -4.89 7.04 -4.22
CA VAL A 284 -5.86 7.60 -5.16
C VAL A 284 -5.93 6.69 -6.38
N PHE A 285 -7.12 6.19 -6.71
CA PHE A 285 -7.35 5.21 -7.76
C PHE A 285 -7.65 5.89 -9.11
N VAL A 286 -6.62 6.52 -9.69
CA VAL A 286 -6.73 7.02 -11.07
C VAL A 286 -6.69 5.83 -12.03
N PRO A 287 -7.63 5.74 -13.00
CA PRO A 287 -7.61 4.67 -13.99
C PRO A 287 -6.26 4.54 -14.69
N HIS A 288 -5.71 3.34 -14.72
CA HIS A 288 -4.40 2.97 -15.28
C HIS A 288 -3.17 3.61 -14.60
N ARG A 289 -3.36 4.48 -13.59
CA ARG A 289 -2.26 5.17 -12.90
C ARG A 289 -2.59 5.43 -11.41
N PRO A 290 -2.94 4.38 -10.63
CA PRO A 290 -3.11 4.53 -9.19
C PRO A 290 -1.78 4.96 -8.55
N TYR A 291 -1.87 5.77 -7.50
CA TYR A 291 -0.68 6.25 -6.80
C TYR A 291 -0.91 6.34 -5.29
N VAL A 292 0.16 6.13 -4.54
CA VAL A 292 0.19 6.43 -3.10
C VAL A 292 0.56 7.89 -2.92
N ILE A 293 -0.09 8.53 -1.96
CA ILE A 293 0.20 9.90 -1.53
C ILE A 293 0.13 9.97 0.00
N CYS A 294 1.20 10.46 0.63
CA CYS A 294 1.29 10.73 2.05
C CYS A 294 1.77 12.17 2.22
N VAL A 295 0.96 12.99 2.85
CA VAL A 295 1.26 14.40 3.12
C VAL A 295 1.09 14.64 4.60
N MET A 296 2.13 15.15 5.24
CA MET A 296 2.20 15.39 6.68
C MET A 296 2.66 16.81 6.94
N THR A 297 2.02 17.49 7.89
CA THR A 297 2.41 18.81 8.30
C THR A 297 2.56 18.91 9.82
N THR A 298 3.45 19.79 10.27
CA THR A 298 3.66 20.06 11.69
C THR A 298 4.12 21.51 11.90
N TYR A 299 4.14 21.97 13.15
CA TYR A 299 4.45 23.36 13.53
C TYR A 299 3.53 24.41 12.85
N LEU A 300 2.29 24.03 12.53
CA LEU A 300 1.34 24.94 11.94
C LEU A 300 0.90 25.98 12.96
N THR A 301 0.91 27.26 12.58
CA THR A 301 0.25 28.34 13.31
C THR A 301 -1.20 28.51 12.87
N ASN A 302 -1.52 27.96 11.70
CA ASN A 302 -2.87 27.94 11.12
C ASN A 302 -3.13 26.55 10.49
N GLU A 303 -3.95 25.74 11.15
CA GLU A 303 -4.28 24.37 10.72
C GLU A 303 -4.97 24.35 9.37
N ARG A 304 -5.80 25.35 9.06
CA ARG A 304 -6.47 25.45 7.75
C ARG A 304 -5.47 25.61 6.60
N ALA A 305 -4.37 26.31 6.83
CA ALA A 305 -3.29 26.41 5.83
C ALA A 305 -2.67 25.03 5.54
N GLY A 306 -2.51 24.20 6.58
CA GLY A 306 -2.07 22.80 6.43
C GLY A 306 -3.06 21.96 5.61
N GLU A 307 -4.36 22.05 5.90
CA GLU A 307 -5.40 21.37 5.14
C GLU A 307 -5.40 21.77 3.66
N GLU A 308 -5.29 23.08 3.40
CA GLU A 308 -5.19 23.62 2.03
C GLU A 308 -3.93 23.17 1.32
N ALA A 309 -2.79 23.08 2.03
CA ALA A 309 -1.54 22.57 1.47
C ALA A 309 -1.69 21.11 1.04
N ILE A 310 -2.29 20.25 1.88
CA ILE A 310 -2.55 18.83 1.56
C ILE A 310 -3.45 18.73 0.32
N SER A 311 -4.57 19.46 0.28
CA SER A 311 -5.47 19.45 -0.88
C SER A 311 -4.79 19.93 -2.17
N LYS A 312 -4.00 20.99 -2.10
CA LYS A 312 -3.26 21.53 -3.26
C LYS A 312 -2.24 20.51 -3.78
N VAL A 313 -1.47 19.87 -2.89
CA VAL A 313 -0.53 18.79 -3.26
C VAL A 313 -1.27 17.65 -3.93
N SER A 314 -2.39 17.21 -3.34
CA SER A 314 -3.23 16.15 -3.91
C SER A 314 -3.75 16.50 -5.30
N LEU A 315 -4.25 17.73 -5.49
CA LEU A 315 -4.76 18.20 -6.79
C LEU A 315 -3.67 18.27 -7.86
N VAL A 316 -2.46 18.73 -7.50
CA VAL A 316 -1.31 18.76 -8.43
C VAL A 316 -0.91 17.34 -8.83
N ALA A 317 -0.81 16.41 -7.88
CA ALA A 317 -0.54 15.00 -8.12
C ALA A 317 -1.62 14.38 -9.03
N TYR A 318 -2.89 14.53 -8.68
CA TYR A 318 -4.01 14.03 -9.47
C TYR A 318 -3.97 14.51 -10.94
N ARG A 319 -3.73 15.80 -11.16
CA ARG A 319 -3.65 16.37 -12.51
C ARG A 319 -2.52 15.72 -13.33
N MET A 320 -1.40 15.40 -12.72
CA MET A 320 -0.32 14.68 -13.37
C MET A 320 -0.71 13.23 -13.67
N PHE A 321 -1.15 12.48 -12.64
CA PHE A 321 -1.48 11.06 -12.79
C PHE A 321 -2.66 10.82 -13.74
N SER A 322 -3.68 11.70 -13.70
CA SER A 322 -4.81 11.66 -14.64
C SER A 322 -4.37 11.87 -16.11
N ARG A 323 -3.36 12.72 -16.35
CA ARG A 323 -2.77 12.86 -17.71
C ARG A 323 -2.00 11.60 -18.09
N LEU A 324 -1.17 11.08 -17.20
CA LEU A 324 -0.35 9.88 -17.45
C LEU A 324 -1.24 8.65 -17.70
N GLY A 325 -2.33 8.48 -16.95
CA GLY A 325 -3.25 7.35 -17.11
C GLY A 325 -4.05 7.36 -18.43
N ARG A 326 -4.21 8.53 -19.06
CA ARG A 326 -4.92 8.69 -20.32
C ARG A 326 -4.01 8.92 -21.54
N ALA A 327 -2.71 9.06 -21.31
CA ALA A 327 -1.78 9.37 -22.38
C ALA A 327 -1.24 8.11 -23.06
N SER A 328 -1.13 8.15 -24.39
CA SER A 328 -0.32 7.19 -25.13
C SER A 328 1.16 7.37 -24.80
N GLU A 329 2.01 6.42 -25.22
CA GLU A 329 3.47 6.53 -25.08
C GLU A 329 4.06 7.82 -25.70
N TYR A 330 3.40 8.38 -26.72
CA TYR A 330 3.79 9.64 -27.35
C TYR A 330 3.27 10.89 -26.63
N GLY A 331 2.44 10.74 -25.57
CA GLY A 331 1.85 11.84 -24.80
C GLY A 331 0.54 12.38 -25.36
N ARG A 332 -0.07 11.70 -26.36
CA ARG A 332 -1.41 12.05 -26.82
C ARG A 332 -2.44 11.58 -25.78
N VAL A 333 -3.24 12.51 -25.24
CA VAL A 333 -4.38 12.16 -24.42
C VAL A 333 -5.52 11.66 -25.31
N VAL A 334 -5.97 10.43 -25.06
CA VAL A 334 -7.10 9.82 -25.77
C VAL A 334 -8.25 9.74 -24.74
N SER A 335 -9.34 10.45 -25.01
CA SER A 335 -10.56 10.26 -24.20
C SER A 335 -11.04 8.81 -24.39
N PRO A 336 -11.53 8.14 -23.34
CA PRO A 336 -12.20 6.87 -23.51
C PRO A 336 -13.31 7.05 -24.53
N ALA A 337 -13.39 6.11 -25.51
CA ALA A 337 -14.53 6.09 -26.41
C ALA A 337 -15.80 6.04 -25.56
N ASN A 338 -16.71 6.99 -25.76
CA ASN A 338 -18.02 6.90 -25.15
C ASN A 338 -18.57 5.51 -25.49
N SER A 339 -18.68 4.64 -24.51
CA SER A 339 -19.42 3.38 -24.68
C SER A 339 -20.90 3.79 -24.76
N THR A 340 -21.30 4.26 -25.93
CA THR A 340 -22.70 4.23 -26.33
C THR A 340 -23.02 2.74 -26.53
N THR A 341 -23.40 2.10 -25.46
CA THR A 341 -24.16 0.84 -25.57
C THR A 341 -25.54 1.22 -26.07
N PRO A 342 -26.02 0.61 -27.16
CA PRO A 342 -27.36 0.85 -27.69
C PRO A 342 -28.44 0.33 -26.73
#